data_bc4676cd8fafe180d2b47c3fb1c65501
#
_entry.id   bc4676cd8fafe180d2b47c3fb1c65501
#
_cell.length_a   1.000
_cell.length_b   1.000
_cell.length_c   1.000
_cell.angle_alpha   90.00
_cell.angle_beta   90.00
_cell.angle_gamma   90.00
#
_symmetry.space_group_name_H-M   'P 1'
#
loop_
_entity.id
_entity.type
_entity.pdbx_description
1 polymer ?
#
loop_
_entity_poly.entity_id
_entity_poly.type
_entity_poly.pdbx_seq_one_letter_code
_entity_poly.pdbx_strand_id
1 'polypeptide(L)'
;NYMAINTIVAMAPGLAQKVGLGLTEAGLVFSLWFYIRAFAFLKLWLWPGWHYRFGWFLTGLVGLLVSYLVLLTATNIPLLLLSQIGFGWCSALLYYSSLYYAMDGSQSHSEHGGIHEALIGVGICGGPALSSAAQWLTGSPMAPAWAVAGVLAAAVGWVCHLHHRAKSG
;
A
#
# COMPACT_ATOMS: atom_id res chain seq x y z
N ASN A 1 3.40 -2.59 0.80
CA ASN A 1 2.81 -1.68 -0.16
C ASN A 1 2.43 -2.40 -1.47
N TYR A 2 3.39 -2.97 -2.24
CA TYR A 2 3.15 -3.56 -3.58
C TYR A 2 2.25 -4.80 -3.57
N MET A 3 2.26 -5.62 -2.53
CA MET A 3 1.28 -6.69 -2.36
C MET A 3 -0.16 -6.16 -2.35
N ALA A 4 -0.41 -5.08 -1.60
CA ALA A 4 -1.73 -4.45 -1.54
C ALA A 4 -2.15 -3.87 -2.90
N ILE A 5 -1.24 -3.20 -3.60
CA ILE A 5 -1.49 -2.65 -4.94
C ILE A 5 -1.94 -3.76 -5.89
N ASN A 6 -1.16 -4.84 -6.00
CA ASN A 6 -1.47 -5.93 -6.95
C ASN A 6 -2.77 -6.65 -6.59
N THR A 7 -3.05 -6.82 -5.30
CA THR A 7 -4.31 -7.43 -4.86
C THR A 7 -5.51 -6.55 -5.21
N ILE A 8 -5.43 -5.23 -4.99
CA ILE A 8 -6.50 -4.29 -5.36
C ILE A 8 -6.75 -4.30 -6.87
N VAL A 9 -5.68 -4.24 -7.67
CA VAL A 9 -5.80 -4.28 -9.14
C VAL A 9 -6.50 -5.56 -9.59
N ALA A 10 -6.12 -6.71 -9.04
CA ALA A 10 -6.75 -7.98 -9.36
C ALA A 10 -8.23 -8.06 -8.92
N MET A 11 -8.58 -7.44 -7.80
CA MET A 11 -9.94 -7.47 -7.25
C MET A 11 -10.84 -6.33 -7.73
N ALA A 12 -10.29 -5.33 -8.42
CA ALA A 12 -11.01 -4.13 -8.85
C ALA A 12 -12.34 -4.41 -9.58
N PRO A 13 -12.42 -5.36 -10.54
CA PRO A 13 -13.69 -5.67 -11.20
C PRO A 13 -14.76 -6.15 -10.22
N GLY A 14 -14.41 -7.05 -9.30
CA GLY A 14 -15.35 -7.57 -8.30
C GLY A 14 -15.80 -6.51 -7.28
N LEU A 15 -14.87 -5.64 -6.87
CA LEU A 15 -15.20 -4.54 -5.96
C LEU A 15 -16.10 -3.48 -6.63
N ALA A 16 -15.86 -3.20 -7.92
CA ALA A 16 -16.71 -2.30 -8.70
C ALA A 16 -18.14 -2.83 -8.83
N GLN A 17 -18.30 -4.12 -9.13
CA GLN A 17 -19.61 -4.76 -9.21
C GLN A 17 -20.41 -4.65 -7.90
N LYS A 18 -19.75 -4.74 -6.73
CA LYS A 18 -20.43 -4.57 -5.43
C LYS A 18 -21.09 -3.20 -5.25
N VAL A 19 -20.57 -2.17 -5.89
CA VAL A 19 -21.11 -0.80 -5.83
C VAL A 19 -21.91 -0.43 -7.07
N GLY A 20 -22.22 -1.40 -7.94
CA GLY A 20 -23.09 -1.22 -9.11
C GLY A 20 -22.40 -0.60 -10.32
N LEU A 21 -21.05 -0.62 -10.39
CA LEU A 21 -20.29 -0.10 -11.53
C LEU A 21 -20.08 -1.17 -12.61
N GLY A 22 -20.22 -0.77 -13.88
CA GLY A 22 -19.84 -1.58 -15.03
C GLY A 22 -18.33 -1.72 -15.17
N LEU A 23 -17.89 -2.64 -16.05
CA LEU A 23 -16.45 -2.94 -16.21
C LEU A 23 -15.63 -1.71 -16.71
N THR A 24 -16.20 -0.93 -17.63
CA THR A 24 -15.55 0.28 -18.17
C THR A 24 -15.45 1.36 -17.09
N GLU A 25 -16.52 1.58 -16.32
CA GLU A 25 -16.55 2.53 -15.22
C GLU A 25 -15.58 2.12 -14.10
N ALA A 26 -15.47 0.80 -13.85
CA ALA A 26 -14.51 0.25 -12.89
C ALA A 26 -13.08 0.68 -13.23
N GLY A 27 -12.67 0.58 -14.48
CA GLY A 27 -11.32 1.00 -14.91
C GLY A 27 -11.05 2.47 -14.62
N LEU A 28 -12.01 3.35 -14.92
CA LEU A 28 -11.91 4.79 -14.67
C LEU A 28 -11.88 5.09 -13.16
N VAL A 29 -12.80 4.53 -12.39
CA VAL A 29 -12.90 4.76 -10.97
C VAL A 29 -11.67 4.23 -10.24
N PHE A 30 -11.22 3.02 -10.56
CA PHE A 30 -10.03 2.43 -9.92
C PHE A 30 -8.70 3.00 -10.42
N SER A 31 -8.70 3.87 -11.42
CA SER A 31 -7.50 4.64 -11.80
C SER A 31 -7.23 5.84 -10.86
N LEU A 32 -8.21 6.25 -10.06
CA LEU A 32 -8.10 7.44 -9.19
C LEU A 32 -6.87 7.39 -8.27
N TRP A 33 -6.61 6.27 -7.62
CA TRP A 33 -5.49 6.15 -6.69
C TRP A 33 -4.12 6.34 -7.38
N PHE A 34 -3.98 6.02 -8.68
CA PHE A 34 -2.76 6.29 -9.44
C PHE A 34 -2.52 7.79 -9.61
N TYR A 35 -3.57 8.55 -9.94
CA TYR A 35 -3.46 10.02 -10.04
C TYR A 35 -3.15 10.66 -8.70
N ILE A 36 -3.82 10.20 -7.64
CA ILE A 36 -3.55 10.67 -6.27
C ILE A 36 -2.11 10.34 -5.88
N ARG A 37 -1.62 9.15 -6.20
CA ARG A 37 -0.23 8.75 -5.93
C ARG A 37 0.77 9.63 -6.68
N ALA A 38 0.53 9.91 -7.96
CA ALA A 38 1.38 10.80 -8.76
C ALA A 38 1.40 12.22 -8.18
N PHE A 39 0.24 12.75 -7.81
CA PHE A 39 0.12 14.04 -7.14
C PHE A 39 0.83 14.07 -5.78
N ALA A 40 0.71 13.00 -5.01
CA ALA A 40 1.40 12.86 -3.72
C ALA A 40 2.93 12.86 -3.89
N PHE A 41 3.47 12.21 -4.91
CA PHE A 41 4.90 12.27 -5.22
C PHE A 41 5.37 13.70 -5.46
N LEU A 42 4.63 14.47 -6.26
CA LEU A 42 4.95 15.87 -6.51
C LEU A 42 4.93 16.69 -5.21
N LYS A 43 3.93 16.48 -4.35
CA LYS A 43 3.82 17.17 -3.06
C LYS A 43 4.93 16.79 -2.10
N LEU A 44 5.28 15.52 -1.99
CA LEU A 44 6.37 15.02 -1.15
C LEU A 44 7.74 15.53 -1.61
N TRP A 45 7.93 15.69 -2.93
CA TRP A 45 9.14 16.30 -3.48
C TRP A 45 9.25 17.78 -3.12
N LEU A 46 8.15 18.54 -3.20
CA LEU A 46 8.12 19.97 -2.90
C LEU A 46 8.14 20.30 -1.40
N TRP A 47 7.80 19.34 -0.55
CA TRP A 47 7.67 19.56 0.89
C TRP A 47 8.50 18.55 1.69
N PRO A 48 9.70 18.96 2.17
CA PRO A 48 10.61 18.05 2.88
C PRO A 48 10.24 17.80 4.35
N GLY A 49 9.14 18.34 4.86
CA GLY A 49 8.75 18.26 6.27
C GLY A 49 8.47 16.85 6.82
N TRP A 50 8.44 15.83 5.97
CA TRP A 50 8.29 14.42 6.36
C TRP A 50 9.65 13.72 6.63
N HIS A 51 10.77 14.32 6.17
CA HIS A 51 12.11 13.76 6.35
C HIS A 51 12.44 13.57 7.84
N TYR A 52 13.08 12.45 8.18
CA TYR A 52 13.52 12.07 9.54
C TYR A 52 12.42 12.07 10.60
N ARG A 53 11.15 12.06 10.22
CA ARG A 53 10.01 12.00 11.13
C ARG A 53 9.32 10.64 11.02
N PHE A 54 9.67 9.74 11.94
CA PHE A 54 9.06 8.40 12.02
C PHE A 54 7.52 8.43 12.00
N GLY A 55 6.90 9.47 12.60
CA GLY A 55 5.45 9.63 12.60
C GLY A 55 4.83 9.63 11.20
N TRP A 56 5.48 10.25 10.20
CA TRP A 56 4.98 10.25 8.82
C TRP A 56 5.06 8.86 8.18
N PHE A 57 6.14 8.12 8.43
CA PHE A 57 6.26 6.74 7.95
C PHE A 57 5.17 5.84 8.57
N LEU A 58 4.97 5.95 9.89
CA LEU A 58 3.92 5.20 10.59
C LEU A 58 2.52 5.61 10.11
N THR A 59 2.27 6.91 9.92
CA THR A 59 1.00 7.40 9.34
C THR A 59 0.77 6.83 7.94
N GLY A 60 1.80 6.76 7.09
CA GLY A 60 1.72 6.13 5.78
C GLY A 60 1.34 4.65 5.88
N LEU A 61 1.95 3.91 6.80
CA LEU A 61 1.72 2.47 6.96
C LEU A 61 0.33 2.16 7.53
N VAL A 62 -0.07 2.86 8.59
CA VAL A 62 -1.40 2.72 9.20
C VAL A 62 -2.49 3.21 8.24
N GLY A 63 -2.27 4.36 7.61
CA GLY A 63 -3.20 4.92 6.63
C GLY A 63 -3.38 4.03 5.42
N LEU A 64 -2.32 3.36 4.94
CA LEU A 64 -2.41 2.35 3.87
C LEU A 64 -3.29 1.18 4.30
N LEU A 65 -3.07 0.62 5.49
CA LEU A 65 -3.89 -0.48 6.02
C LEU A 65 -5.36 -0.07 6.15
N VAL A 66 -5.64 1.09 6.76
CA VAL A 66 -7.00 1.58 6.94
C VAL A 66 -7.68 1.82 5.59
N SER A 67 -7.01 2.52 4.67
CA SER A 67 -7.56 2.78 3.32
C SER A 67 -7.80 1.50 2.55
N TYR A 68 -6.91 0.51 2.68
CA TYR A 68 -7.07 -0.81 2.08
C TYR A 68 -8.29 -1.54 2.64
N LEU A 69 -8.48 -1.58 3.96
CA LEU A 69 -9.63 -2.20 4.60
C LEU A 69 -10.95 -1.52 4.22
N VAL A 70 -10.96 -0.17 4.21
CA VAL A 70 -12.14 0.60 3.80
C VAL A 70 -12.47 0.30 2.33
N LEU A 71 -11.48 0.19 1.46
CA LEU A 71 -11.68 -0.13 0.04
C LEU A 71 -12.29 -1.53 -0.14
N LEU A 72 -11.85 -2.54 0.61
CA LEU A 72 -12.40 -3.89 0.56
C LEU A 72 -13.85 -3.98 1.05
N THR A 73 -14.21 -3.13 2.02
CA THR A 73 -15.53 -3.13 2.67
C THR A 73 -16.47 -2.04 2.12
N ALA A 74 -16.02 -1.27 1.12
CA ALA A 74 -16.82 -0.21 0.54
C ALA A 74 -18.13 -0.76 -0.05
N THR A 75 -19.25 -0.11 0.34
CA THR A 75 -20.60 -0.46 -0.08
C THR A 75 -21.23 0.59 -1.01
N ASN A 76 -20.53 1.70 -1.22
CA ASN A 76 -20.98 2.80 -2.07
C ASN A 76 -19.80 3.51 -2.74
N ILE A 77 -20.08 4.24 -3.81
CA ILE A 77 -19.07 4.94 -4.61
C ILE A 77 -18.32 6.01 -3.81
N PRO A 78 -18.95 6.88 -3.01
CA PRO A 78 -18.22 7.87 -2.22
C PRO A 78 -17.18 7.25 -1.30
N LEU A 79 -17.51 6.16 -0.60
CA LEU A 79 -16.58 5.48 0.30
C LEU A 79 -15.44 4.81 -0.48
N LEU A 80 -15.74 4.25 -1.66
CA LEU A 80 -14.76 3.69 -2.58
C LEU A 80 -13.76 4.76 -3.05
N LEU A 81 -14.24 5.95 -3.44
CA LEU A 81 -13.38 7.06 -3.88
C LEU A 81 -12.53 7.60 -2.73
N LEU A 82 -13.12 7.80 -1.56
CA LEU A 82 -12.40 8.27 -0.37
C LEU A 82 -11.26 7.31 0.01
N SER A 83 -11.54 6.00 -0.01
CA SER A 83 -10.51 5.00 0.29
C SER A 83 -9.37 5.01 -0.72
N GLN A 84 -9.63 5.26 -2.00
CA GLN A 84 -8.60 5.37 -3.03
C GLN A 84 -7.73 6.61 -2.87
N ILE A 85 -8.31 7.73 -2.40
CA ILE A 85 -7.54 8.95 -2.08
C ILE A 85 -6.53 8.63 -0.96
N GLY A 86 -6.98 8.04 0.14
CA GLY A 86 -6.12 7.62 1.24
C GLY A 86 -5.07 6.59 0.80
N PHE A 87 -5.47 5.58 0.02
CA PHE A 87 -4.59 4.53 -0.49
C PHE A 87 -3.49 5.10 -1.40
N GLY A 88 -3.85 5.96 -2.34
CA GLY A 88 -2.90 6.60 -3.25
C GLY A 88 -1.87 7.46 -2.51
N TRP A 89 -2.33 8.30 -1.58
CA TRP A 89 -1.47 9.14 -0.76
C TRP A 89 -0.51 8.34 0.13
N CYS A 90 -1.04 7.39 0.90
CA CYS A 90 -0.24 6.58 1.82
C CYS A 90 0.74 5.66 1.07
N SER A 91 0.34 5.11 -0.09
CA SER A 91 1.23 4.29 -0.91
C SER A 91 2.41 5.10 -1.48
N ALA A 92 2.17 6.38 -1.85
CA ALA A 92 3.22 7.29 -2.29
C ALA A 92 4.18 7.62 -1.14
N LEU A 93 3.66 7.98 0.02
CA LEU A 93 4.45 8.33 1.20
C LEU A 93 5.36 7.17 1.63
N LEU A 94 4.84 5.94 1.64
CA LEU A 94 5.64 4.75 1.97
C LEU A 94 6.73 4.47 0.94
N TYR A 95 6.42 4.56 -0.34
CA TYR A 95 7.42 4.37 -1.39
C TYR A 95 8.52 5.41 -1.29
N TYR A 96 8.13 6.69 -1.21
CA TYR A 96 9.07 7.81 -1.21
C TYR A 96 9.97 7.80 0.02
N SER A 97 9.39 7.55 1.21
CA SER A 97 10.18 7.46 2.44
C SER A 97 11.09 6.24 2.45
N SER A 98 10.64 5.06 2.00
CA SER A 98 11.49 3.88 1.95
C SER A 98 12.68 4.04 1.00
N LEU A 99 12.47 4.65 -0.17
CA LEU A 99 13.54 4.95 -1.11
C LEU A 99 14.50 6.00 -0.57
N TYR A 100 13.96 7.10 0.01
CA TYR A 100 14.76 8.17 0.58
C TYR A 100 15.71 7.64 1.67
N TYR A 101 15.19 6.90 2.65
CA TYR A 101 16.03 6.37 3.74
C TYR A 101 16.98 5.27 3.27
N ALA A 102 16.61 4.48 2.27
CA ALA A 102 17.54 3.51 1.70
C ALA A 102 18.73 4.18 1.02
N MET A 103 18.54 5.32 0.38
CA MET A 103 19.61 6.06 -0.30
C MET A 103 20.42 6.94 0.63
N ASP A 104 19.80 7.61 1.60
CA ASP A 104 20.43 8.57 2.49
C ASP A 104 21.38 7.90 3.51
N GLY A 105 21.05 6.69 3.96
CA GLY A 105 21.87 5.93 4.92
C GLY A 105 23.08 5.20 4.31
N SER A 106 23.37 5.35 3.02
CA SER A 106 24.36 4.52 2.33
C SER A 106 25.51 5.31 1.68
N GLN A 107 26.73 4.76 1.80
CA GLN A 107 27.89 5.26 1.04
C GLN A 107 27.86 4.84 -0.43
N SER A 108 27.05 3.82 -0.80
CA SER A 108 26.85 3.38 -2.17
C SER A 108 25.38 3.47 -2.57
N HIS A 109 24.97 4.61 -3.10
CA HIS A 109 23.57 4.88 -3.49
C HIS A 109 23.01 3.87 -4.50
N SER A 110 23.82 3.36 -5.42
CA SER A 110 23.40 2.41 -6.46
C SER A 110 23.05 1.03 -5.89
N GLU A 111 23.80 0.54 -4.91
CA GLU A 111 23.58 -0.78 -4.30
C GLU A 111 22.28 -0.82 -3.49
N HIS A 112 22.04 0.20 -2.67
CA HIS A 112 20.84 0.29 -1.86
C HIS A 112 19.58 0.57 -2.68
N GLY A 113 19.70 1.33 -3.78
CA GLY A 113 18.63 1.48 -4.77
C GLY A 113 18.26 0.14 -5.40
N GLY A 114 19.26 -0.69 -5.76
CA GLY A 114 19.05 -2.04 -6.30
C GLY A 114 18.33 -2.97 -5.30
N ILE A 115 18.71 -2.95 -4.04
CA ILE A 115 18.05 -3.72 -2.97
C ILE A 115 16.59 -3.26 -2.80
N HIS A 116 16.34 -1.95 -2.80
CA HIS A 116 14.99 -1.40 -2.71
C HIS A 116 14.10 -1.90 -3.86
N GLU A 117 14.59 -1.84 -5.10
CA GLU A 117 13.86 -2.33 -6.28
C GLU A 117 13.65 -3.86 -6.23
N ALA A 118 14.64 -4.62 -5.76
CA ALA A 118 14.50 -6.06 -5.57
C ALA A 118 13.39 -6.40 -4.55
N LEU A 119 13.29 -5.66 -3.44
CA LEU A 119 12.21 -5.81 -2.46
C LEU A 119 10.83 -5.44 -3.03
N ILE A 120 10.78 -4.46 -3.93
CA ILE A 120 9.55 -4.16 -4.69
C ILE A 120 9.16 -5.36 -5.55
N GLY A 121 10.11 -5.94 -6.29
CA GLY A 121 9.90 -7.15 -7.08
C GLY A 121 9.36 -8.31 -6.26
N VAL A 122 9.92 -8.55 -5.06
CA VAL A 122 9.40 -9.54 -4.10
C VAL A 122 7.94 -9.22 -3.72
N GLY A 123 7.59 -7.96 -3.51
CA GLY A 123 6.22 -7.55 -3.23
C GLY A 123 5.26 -7.78 -4.41
N ILE A 124 5.73 -7.52 -5.63
CA ILE A 124 4.96 -7.72 -6.87
C ILE A 124 4.66 -9.22 -7.10
N CYS A 125 5.65 -10.08 -6.92
CA CYS A 125 5.50 -11.53 -7.08
C CYS A 125 4.81 -12.18 -5.86
N GLY A 126 5.18 -11.75 -4.66
CA GLY A 126 4.68 -12.31 -3.41
C GLY A 126 3.20 -12.01 -3.17
N GLY A 127 2.68 -10.88 -3.64
CA GLY A 127 1.26 -10.56 -3.56
C GLY A 127 0.36 -11.57 -4.25
N PRO A 128 0.51 -11.81 -5.56
CA PRO A 128 -0.23 -12.84 -6.27
C PRO A 128 -0.03 -14.25 -5.72
N ALA A 129 1.20 -14.62 -5.35
CA ALA A 129 1.49 -15.93 -4.77
C ALA A 129 0.73 -16.16 -3.45
N LEU A 130 0.79 -15.20 -2.52
CA LEU A 130 0.04 -15.24 -1.26
C LEU A 130 -1.47 -15.27 -1.52
N SER A 131 -1.94 -14.46 -2.47
CA SER A 131 -3.35 -14.38 -2.85
C SER A 131 -3.86 -15.70 -3.39
N SER A 132 -3.12 -16.32 -4.30
CA SER A 132 -3.46 -17.62 -4.87
C SER A 132 -3.45 -18.74 -3.81
N ALA A 133 -2.46 -18.74 -2.93
CA ALA A 133 -2.38 -19.71 -1.83
C ALA A 133 -3.55 -19.56 -0.87
N ALA A 134 -3.88 -18.31 -0.46
CA ALA A 134 -5.01 -18.05 0.43
C ALA A 134 -6.35 -18.50 -0.19
N GLN A 135 -6.56 -18.23 -1.46
CA GLN A 135 -7.77 -18.65 -2.18
C GLN A 135 -7.85 -20.17 -2.31
N TRP A 136 -6.74 -20.83 -2.64
CA TRP A 136 -6.67 -22.29 -2.76
C TRP A 136 -6.98 -22.99 -1.43
N LEU A 137 -6.42 -22.48 -0.32
CA LEU A 137 -6.60 -23.07 1.01
C LEU A 137 -8.01 -22.89 1.57
N THR A 138 -8.67 -21.78 1.26
CA THR A 138 -9.95 -21.42 1.89
C THR A 138 -11.15 -21.55 0.97
N GLY A 139 -10.94 -21.58 -0.35
CA GLY A 139 -12.01 -21.51 -1.36
C GLY A 139 -12.73 -20.16 -1.42
N SER A 140 -12.37 -19.20 -0.58
CA SER A 140 -13.06 -17.90 -0.50
C SER A 140 -12.46 -16.87 -1.46
N PRO A 141 -13.28 -16.20 -2.30
CA PRO A 141 -12.79 -15.16 -3.21
C PRO A 141 -12.26 -13.90 -2.49
N MET A 142 -12.58 -13.72 -1.21
CA MET A 142 -12.09 -12.61 -0.38
C MET A 142 -10.82 -12.97 0.42
N ALA A 143 -10.43 -14.23 0.47
CA ALA A 143 -9.24 -14.67 1.21
C ALA A 143 -7.94 -13.97 0.79
N PRO A 144 -7.69 -13.72 -0.52
CA PRO A 144 -6.56 -12.93 -0.96
C PRO A 144 -6.45 -11.56 -0.28
N ALA A 145 -7.56 -10.86 -0.22
CA ALA A 145 -7.62 -9.53 0.37
C ALA A 145 -7.33 -9.55 1.87
N TRP A 146 -7.92 -10.50 2.60
CA TRP A 146 -7.69 -10.63 4.04
C TRP A 146 -6.28 -11.12 4.37
N ALA A 147 -5.68 -11.98 3.55
CA ALA A 147 -4.29 -12.40 3.71
C ALA A 147 -3.34 -11.20 3.61
N VAL A 148 -3.53 -10.34 2.60
CA VAL A 148 -2.72 -9.12 2.45
C VAL A 148 -2.99 -8.10 3.56
N ALA A 149 -4.24 -7.96 4.02
CA ALA A 149 -4.55 -7.14 5.19
C ALA A 149 -3.81 -7.62 6.44
N GLY A 150 -3.73 -8.94 6.65
CA GLY A 150 -2.95 -9.56 7.73
C GLY A 150 -1.45 -9.23 7.64
N VAL A 151 -0.86 -9.29 6.45
CA VAL A 151 0.55 -8.90 6.23
C VAL A 151 0.77 -7.41 6.54
N LEU A 152 -0.15 -6.53 6.11
CA LEU A 152 -0.06 -5.10 6.41
C LEU A 152 -0.18 -4.84 7.92
N ALA A 153 -1.11 -5.51 8.60
CA ALA A 153 -1.28 -5.40 10.05
C ALA A 153 -0.04 -5.89 10.82
N ALA A 154 0.54 -7.02 10.38
CA ALA A 154 1.79 -7.53 10.94
C ALA A 154 2.95 -6.55 10.73
N ALA A 155 3.03 -5.91 9.56
CA ALA A 155 4.04 -4.88 9.30
C ALA A 155 3.88 -3.66 10.22
N VAL A 156 2.64 -3.18 10.45
CA VAL A 156 2.37 -2.11 11.43
C VAL A 156 2.86 -2.51 12.82
N GLY A 157 2.46 -3.70 13.29
CA GLY A 157 2.85 -4.20 14.62
C GLY A 157 4.37 -4.32 14.77
N TRP A 158 5.05 -4.84 13.74
CA TRP A 158 6.51 -4.98 13.73
C TRP A 158 7.23 -3.63 13.80
N VAL A 159 6.81 -2.67 12.99
CA VAL A 159 7.39 -1.32 12.98
C VAL A 159 7.18 -0.61 14.33
N CYS A 160 6.00 -0.71 14.91
CA CYS A 160 5.72 -0.17 16.24
C CYS A 160 6.60 -0.82 17.32
N HIS A 161 6.77 -2.15 17.26
CA HIS A 161 7.63 -2.88 18.20
C HIS A 161 9.09 -2.45 18.11
N LEU A 162 9.64 -2.33 16.89
CA LEU A 162 11.01 -1.87 16.68
C LEU A 162 11.20 -0.44 17.21
N HIS A 163 10.25 0.44 16.95
CA HIS A 163 10.32 1.82 17.44
C HIS A 163 10.27 1.92 18.97
N HIS A 164 9.46 1.10 19.61
CA HIS A 164 9.40 1.04 21.07
C HIS A 164 10.73 0.56 21.65
N ARG A 165 11.32 -0.50 21.09
CA ARG A 165 12.63 -1.00 21.53
C ARG A 165 13.75 0.04 21.39
N ALA A 166 13.76 0.78 20.27
CA ALA A 166 14.76 1.82 20.03
C ALA A 166 14.68 3.02 21.00
N LYS A 167 13.55 3.19 21.70
CA LYS A 167 13.39 4.25 22.72
C LYS A 167 13.70 3.77 24.13
N SER A 168 13.72 2.47 24.37
CA SER A 168 13.88 1.85 25.69
C SER A 168 15.33 1.35 25.96
N GLY A 169 16.18 1.34 24.94
CA GLY A 169 17.63 1.06 25.05
C GLY A 169 18.45 2.29 24.83
#